data_d46e51f80b3e5b0ec2a96433aa6c9958
#
_entry.id   d46e51f80b3e5b0ec2a96433aa6c9958
#
_cell.length_a   1.000
_cell.length_b   1.000
_cell.length_c   1.000
_cell.angle_alpha   90.00
_cell.angle_beta   90.00
_cell.angle_gamma   90.00
#
_symmetry.space_group_name_H-M   'P 1'
#
loop_
_entity.id
_entity.type
_entity.pdbx_description
1 polymer ?
#
loop_
_entity_poly.entity_id
_entity_poly.type
_entity_poly.pdbx_seq_one_letter_code
_entity_poly.pdbx_strand_id
1 'polypeptide(L)'
;MNTKLSGAFALIFFFFFLSACQSYKKVPYLQDAEILKQANTQVAPVQDARLIPGDEVSILVSTSDPVVSQPFNAQGSTFLLDDQGNINYPVLGKLPLNGLTSREAENLITDRLKSYVKERPTVVVRMSGFKISVLGEV
;
A
#
# COMPACT_ATOMS: atom_id res chain seq x y z
N MET A 1 -64.17 -35.96 24.83
CA MET A 1 -64.53 -34.74 24.12
C MET A 1 -63.33 -33.79 23.97
N ASN A 2 -62.06 -34.29 23.89
CA ASN A 2 -60.84 -33.44 23.91
C ASN A 2 -59.85 -33.72 22.79
N THR A 3 -60.12 -34.66 21.88
CA THR A 3 -59.18 -34.99 20.78
C THR A 3 -59.15 -33.98 19.64
N LYS A 4 -60.29 -33.27 19.42
CA LYS A 4 -60.39 -32.25 18.37
C LYS A 4 -59.69 -30.93 18.79
N LEU A 5 -59.59 -30.62 20.07
CA LEU A 5 -58.95 -29.44 20.61
C LEU A 5 -57.43 -29.60 20.58
N SER A 6 -56.91 -30.82 20.79
CA SER A 6 -55.49 -31.14 20.73
C SER A 6 -54.94 -31.02 19.31
N GLY A 7 -55.69 -31.41 18.29
CA GLY A 7 -55.29 -31.28 16.90
C GLY A 7 -55.18 -29.81 16.43
N ALA A 8 -56.14 -28.97 16.90
CA ALA A 8 -56.09 -27.54 16.58
C ALA A 8 -54.89 -26.84 17.22
N PHE A 9 -54.51 -27.21 18.43
CA PHE A 9 -53.31 -26.66 19.11
C PHE A 9 -51.99 -27.10 18.44
N ALA A 10 -51.91 -28.33 17.97
CA ALA A 10 -50.74 -28.83 17.22
C ALA A 10 -50.60 -28.12 15.87
N LEU A 11 -51.70 -27.80 15.17
CA LEU A 11 -51.68 -27.10 13.90
C LEU A 11 -51.24 -25.63 14.05
N ILE A 12 -51.65 -24.94 15.11
CA ILE A 12 -51.25 -23.56 15.42
C ILE A 12 -49.75 -23.52 15.77
N PHE A 13 -49.27 -24.52 16.52
CA PHE A 13 -47.87 -24.63 16.89
C PHE A 13 -46.98 -24.90 15.66
N PHE A 14 -47.44 -25.68 14.72
CA PHE A 14 -46.74 -25.96 13.45
C PHE A 14 -46.63 -24.72 12.56
N PHE A 15 -47.68 -23.87 12.54
CA PHE A 15 -47.65 -22.60 11.79
C PHE A 15 -46.66 -21.57 12.38
N PHE A 16 -46.45 -21.62 13.70
CA PHE A 16 -45.49 -20.73 14.34
C PHE A 16 -44.02 -21.05 14.00
N PHE A 17 -43.71 -22.33 13.71
CA PHE A 17 -42.40 -22.74 13.28
C PHE A 17 -42.05 -22.37 11.83
N LEU A 18 -43.03 -22.12 10.99
CA LEU A 18 -42.84 -21.73 9.60
C LEU A 18 -42.49 -20.23 9.43
N SER A 19 -42.68 -19.42 10.46
CA SER A 19 -42.42 -17.97 10.41
C SER A 19 -40.94 -17.60 10.71
N ALA A 20 -40.07 -18.55 11.05
CA ALA A 20 -38.73 -18.30 11.52
C ALA A 20 -37.67 -18.14 10.42
N CYS A 21 -38.05 -18.10 9.15
CA CYS A 21 -37.14 -17.79 8.05
C CYS A 21 -37.09 -16.29 7.81
N GLN A 22 -36.49 -15.53 8.70
CA GLN A 22 -36.00 -14.18 8.37
C GLN A 22 -34.74 -14.30 7.51
N SER A 23 -34.92 -14.07 6.23
CA SER A 23 -33.84 -13.95 5.28
C SER A 23 -32.94 -12.78 5.69
N TYR A 24 -31.72 -13.09 6.14
CA TYR A 24 -30.68 -12.11 6.48
C TYR A 24 -30.15 -11.48 5.19
N LYS A 25 -30.96 -10.61 4.57
CA LYS A 25 -30.63 -9.94 3.29
C LYS A 25 -29.97 -8.58 3.44
N LYS A 26 -29.50 -8.21 4.63
CA LYS A 26 -28.82 -6.93 4.83
C LYS A 26 -27.44 -7.13 5.46
N VAL A 27 -26.55 -7.78 4.74
CA VAL A 27 -25.13 -7.54 4.96
C VAL A 27 -24.79 -6.29 4.15
N PRO A 28 -24.42 -5.16 4.77
CA PRO A 28 -24.08 -3.93 4.04
C PRO A 28 -22.66 -4.05 3.48
N TYR A 29 -22.44 -5.04 2.62
CA TYR A 29 -21.21 -5.09 1.83
C TYR A 29 -21.44 -4.27 0.56
N LEU A 30 -20.82 -3.07 0.50
CA LEU A 30 -20.72 -2.23 -0.70
C LEU A 30 -22.05 -1.81 -1.36
N GLN A 31 -23.15 -1.71 -0.61
CA GLN A 31 -24.42 -1.21 -1.18
C GLN A 31 -24.39 0.28 -1.53
N ASP A 32 -23.42 1.02 -1.00
CA ASP A 32 -23.21 2.44 -1.29
C ASP A 32 -22.28 2.70 -2.47
N ALA A 33 -21.92 1.67 -3.24
CA ALA A 33 -21.06 1.84 -4.42
C ALA A 33 -21.72 2.72 -5.50
N GLU A 34 -23.06 2.79 -5.54
CA GLU A 34 -23.78 3.70 -6.44
C GLU A 34 -23.80 5.14 -5.93
N ILE A 35 -23.83 5.35 -4.62
CA ILE A 35 -23.70 6.68 -4.00
C ILE A 35 -22.28 7.22 -4.22
N LEU A 36 -21.28 6.34 -4.17
CA LEU A 36 -19.88 6.71 -4.48
C LEU A 36 -19.65 7.07 -5.97
N LYS A 37 -20.48 6.56 -6.89
CA LYS A 37 -20.43 6.96 -8.30
C LYS A 37 -21.04 8.34 -8.53
N GLN A 38 -21.95 8.79 -7.69
CA GLN A 38 -22.58 10.11 -7.75
C GLN A 38 -21.85 11.16 -6.89
N ALA A 39 -21.11 10.72 -5.86
CA ALA A 39 -20.15 11.58 -5.22
C ALA A 39 -19.09 11.89 -6.29
N ASN A 40 -19.09 13.15 -6.73
CA ASN A 40 -18.03 13.69 -7.56
C ASN A 40 -16.72 13.50 -6.78
N THR A 41 -16.12 12.33 -6.93
CA THR A 41 -14.89 11.98 -6.25
C THR A 41 -13.84 12.87 -6.87
N GLN A 42 -13.68 14.06 -6.32
CA GLN A 42 -12.43 14.78 -6.48
C GLN A 42 -11.37 13.83 -5.93
N VAL A 43 -10.79 13.06 -6.83
CA VAL A 43 -9.59 12.29 -6.53
C VAL A 43 -8.62 13.32 -5.97
N ALA A 44 -8.44 13.30 -4.65
CA ALA A 44 -7.43 14.15 -4.03
C ALA A 44 -6.15 13.93 -4.83
N PRO A 45 -5.44 15.00 -5.24
CA PRO A 45 -4.20 14.82 -5.98
C PRO A 45 -3.34 13.87 -5.17
N VAL A 46 -2.88 12.81 -5.82
CA VAL A 46 -1.97 11.85 -5.20
C VAL A 46 -0.75 12.66 -4.77
N GLN A 47 -0.71 12.99 -3.48
CA GLN A 47 0.48 13.63 -2.93
C GLN A 47 1.59 12.60 -3.00
N ASP A 48 2.65 12.93 -3.74
CA ASP A 48 3.84 12.10 -3.78
C ASP A 48 4.31 11.86 -2.34
N ALA A 49 4.32 10.61 -1.91
CA ALA A 49 4.77 10.24 -0.57
C ALA A 49 6.21 10.72 -0.37
N ARG A 50 6.48 11.29 0.81
CA ARG A 50 7.82 11.75 1.18
C ARG A 50 8.50 10.71 2.06
N LEU A 51 9.77 10.55 1.83
CA LEU A 51 10.64 9.64 2.60
C LEU A 51 10.79 10.14 4.04
N ILE A 52 10.61 9.24 4.99
CA ILE A 52 10.78 9.50 6.41
C ILE A 52 11.78 8.50 7.02
N PRO A 53 12.37 8.82 8.20
CA PRO A 53 13.22 7.86 8.92
C PRO A 53 12.51 6.52 9.14
N GLY A 54 13.24 5.42 8.91
CA GLY A 54 12.68 4.06 9.01
C GLY A 54 12.06 3.54 7.72
N ASP A 55 11.93 4.35 6.68
CA ASP A 55 11.50 3.88 5.37
C ASP A 55 12.58 3.05 4.68
N GLU A 56 12.13 2.09 3.90
CA GLU A 56 12.99 1.26 3.05
C GLU A 56 12.83 1.72 1.60
N VAL A 57 13.97 1.99 0.95
CA VAL A 57 14.02 2.44 -0.44
C VAL A 57 14.83 1.49 -1.29
N SER A 58 14.33 1.20 -2.48
CA SER A 58 15.09 0.49 -3.50
C SER A 58 15.65 1.50 -4.51
N ILE A 59 16.95 1.45 -4.73
CA ILE A 59 17.67 2.35 -5.64
C ILE A 59 18.40 1.51 -6.68
N LEU A 60 18.11 1.78 -7.95
CA LEU A 60 18.79 1.14 -9.08
C LEU A 60 19.42 2.19 -9.97
N VAL A 61 20.72 2.03 -10.24
CA VAL A 61 21.47 2.89 -11.16
C VAL A 61 21.77 2.10 -12.43
N SER A 62 21.45 2.68 -13.57
CA SER A 62 21.75 2.14 -14.90
C SER A 62 22.51 3.15 -15.73
N THR A 63 23.53 2.68 -16.45
CA THR A 63 24.34 3.45 -17.40
C THR A 63 24.40 2.73 -18.73
N SER A 64 24.88 3.39 -19.78
CA SER A 64 25.06 2.77 -21.11
C SER A 64 26.03 1.58 -21.07
N ASP A 65 27.03 1.64 -20.17
CA ASP A 65 27.95 0.53 -19.90
C ASP A 65 27.60 -0.12 -18.55
N PRO A 66 27.12 -1.37 -18.53
CA PRO A 66 26.78 -2.06 -17.30
C PRO A 66 27.94 -2.20 -16.30
N VAL A 67 29.19 -2.23 -16.76
CA VAL A 67 30.37 -2.33 -15.90
C VAL A 67 30.52 -1.07 -15.05
N VAL A 68 30.18 0.10 -15.60
CA VAL A 68 30.25 1.38 -14.88
C VAL A 68 29.17 1.48 -13.79
N SER A 69 28.03 0.82 -13.95
CA SER A 69 26.95 0.84 -12.95
C SER A 69 27.14 -0.17 -11.80
N GLN A 70 27.97 -1.19 -11.97
CA GLN A 70 28.18 -2.24 -10.96
C GLN A 70 28.56 -1.72 -9.57
N PRO A 71 29.53 -0.78 -9.40
CA PRO A 71 29.91 -0.29 -8.08
C PRO A 71 28.76 0.37 -7.32
N PHE A 72 27.82 0.97 -8.01
CA PHE A 72 26.65 1.65 -7.42
C PHE A 72 25.56 0.68 -6.96
N ASN A 73 25.53 -0.52 -7.52
CA ASN A 73 24.56 -1.57 -7.20
C ASN A 73 25.18 -2.73 -6.37
N ALA A 74 26.47 -2.63 -5.99
CA ALA A 74 27.23 -3.73 -5.39
C ALA A 74 26.70 -4.20 -4.02
N GLN A 75 26.06 -3.31 -3.24
CA GLN A 75 25.51 -3.62 -1.91
C GLN A 75 24.04 -4.04 -1.95
N GLY A 76 23.51 -4.32 -3.14
CA GLY A 76 22.08 -4.56 -3.34
C GLY A 76 21.35 -3.27 -3.73
N SER A 77 20.05 -3.39 -3.89
CA SER A 77 19.22 -2.25 -4.33
C SER A 77 18.39 -1.63 -3.21
N THR A 78 18.39 -2.21 -2.00
CA THR A 78 17.52 -1.80 -0.89
C THR A 78 18.30 -1.20 0.26
N PHE A 79 17.86 -0.03 0.71
CA PHE A 79 18.51 0.76 1.77
C PHE A 79 17.46 1.22 2.78
N LEU A 80 17.79 1.13 4.07
CA LEU A 80 16.96 1.63 5.17
C LEU A 80 17.41 3.05 5.53
N LEU A 81 16.46 3.98 5.67
CA LEU A 81 16.73 5.32 6.17
C LEU A 81 17.02 5.27 7.67
N ASP A 82 18.13 5.88 8.08
CA ASP A 82 18.51 6.03 9.49
C ASP A 82 17.55 6.99 10.24
N ASP A 83 17.73 7.13 11.57
CA ASP A 83 16.91 8.01 12.42
C ASP A 83 16.95 9.48 11.98
N GLN A 84 17.95 9.87 11.20
CA GLN A 84 18.08 11.20 10.62
C GLN A 84 17.56 11.29 9.19
N GLY A 85 17.05 10.16 8.64
CA GLY A 85 16.58 10.05 7.28
C GLY A 85 17.64 10.05 6.20
N ASN A 86 18.82 9.52 6.53
CA ASN A 86 19.90 9.32 5.57
C ASN A 86 20.06 7.85 5.23
N ILE A 87 20.66 7.58 4.08
CA ILE A 87 21.14 6.25 3.71
C ILE A 87 22.64 6.28 3.53
N ASN A 88 23.29 5.11 3.69
CA ASN A 88 24.70 4.94 3.32
C ASN A 88 24.75 4.27 1.94
N TYR A 89 24.97 5.09 0.90
CA TYR A 89 24.96 4.62 -0.48
C TYR A 89 26.37 4.31 -1.00
N PRO A 90 26.57 3.21 -1.75
CA PRO A 90 27.89 2.86 -2.29
C PRO A 90 28.50 4.03 -3.08
N VAL A 91 29.80 4.25 -2.93
CA VAL A 91 30.59 5.29 -3.62
C VAL A 91 30.23 6.72 -3.17
N LEU A 92 28.96 7.06 -2.98
CA LEU A 92 28.51 8.41 -2.61
C LEU A 92 28.54 8.67 -1.10
N GLY A 93 28.59 7.59 -0.28
CA GLY A 93 28.53 7.70 1.17
C GLY A 93 27.16 8.10 1.70
N LYS A 94 27.12 8.94 2.73
CA LYS A 94 25.91 9.36 3.40
C LYS A 94 25.09 10.34 2.56
N LEU A 95 23.83 9.96 2.24
CA LEU A 95 22.89 10.76 1.45
C LEU A 95 21.65 11.12 2.28
N PRO A 96 21.33 12.42 2.43
CA PRO A 96 20.10 12.85 3.10
C PRO A 96 18.90 12.71 2.16
N LEU A 97 17.94 11.87 2.51
CA LEU A 97 16.73 11.63 1.74
C LEU A 97 15.45 12.04 2.50
N ASN A 98 15.58 12.44 3.76
CA ASN A 98 14.44 12.83 4.60
C ASN A 98 13.61 13.95 3.95
N GLY A 99 12.30 13.77 3.89
CA GLY A 99 11.36 14.76 3.35
C GLY A 99 11.35 14.86 1.82
N LEU A 100 12.22 14.14 1.11
CA LEU A 100 12.24 14.10 -0.34
C LEU A 100 11.18 13.12 -0.87
N THR A 101 10.61 13.42 -2.01
CA THR A 101 9.86 12.46 -2.83
C THR A 101 10.83 11.51 -3.53
N SER A 102 10.34 10.37 -4.03
CA SER A 102 11.17 9.45 -4.83
C SER A 102 11.85 10.17 -6.00
N ARG A 103 11.12 11.07 -6.68
CA ARG A 103 11.65 11.84 -7.82
C ARG A 103 12.72 12.85 -7.42
N GLU A 104 12.55 13.52 -6.28
CA GLU A 104 13.56 14.43 -5.75
C GLU A 104 14.83 13.68 -5.35
N ALA A 105 14.68 12.48 -4.76
CA ALA A 105 15.77 11.59 -4.44
C ALA A 105 16.52 11.08 -5.70
N GLU A 106 15.79 10.70 -6.76
CA GLU A 106 16.37 10.35 -8.07
C GLU A 106 17.24 11.49 -8.63
N ASN A 107 16.74 12.72 -8.59
CA ASN A 107 17.47 13.89 -9.08
C ASN A 107 18.72 14.12 -8.23
N LEU A 108 18.61 14.08 -6.90
CA LEU A 108 19.74 14.26 -5.99
C LEU A 108 20.86 13.24 -6.27
N ILE A 109 20.49 11.95 -6.39
CA ILE A 109 21.44 10.87 -6.65
C ILE A 109 22.06 11.04 -8.05
N THR A 110 21.23 11.33 -9.06
CA THR A 110 21.72 11.58 -10.43
C THR A 110 22.76 12.70 -10.46
N ASP A 111 22.50 13.81 -9.76
CA ASP A 111 23.43 14.94 -9.73
C ASP A 111 24.73 14.60 -9.01
N ARG A 112 24.67 13.82 -7.93
CA ARG A 112 25.88 13.36 -7.22
C ARG A 112 26.70 12.39 -8.08
N LEU A 113 26.05 11.53 -8.85
CA LEU A 113 26.72 10.57 -9.72
C LEU A 113 27.42 11.20 -10.92
N LYS A 114 27.05 12.40 -11.37
CA LYS A 114 27.70 13.11 -12.48
C LYS A 114 29.20 13.29 -12.31
N SER A 115 29.70 13.34 -11.08
CA SER A 115 31.14 13.44 -10.80
C SER A 115 31.88 12.12 -11.00
N TYR A 116 31.16 11.00 -11.07
CA TYR A 116 31.75 9.66 -11.14
C TYR A 116 31.54 9.00 -12.52
N VAL A 117 30.55 9.44 -13.28
CA VAL A 117 30.23 8.88 -14.59
C VAL A 117 30.27 9.96 -15.66
N LYS A 118 30.80 9.62 -16.85
CA LYS A 118 30.91 10.56 -17.98
C LYS A 118 29.56 10.86 -18.61
N GLU A 119 28.66 9.86 -18.60
CA GLU A 119 27.33 9.96 -19.19
C GLU A 119 26.30 10.11 -18.07
N ARG A 120 25.13 10.70 -18.41
CA ARG A 120 24.05 10.85 -17.44
C ARG A 120 23.47 9.47 -17.08
N PRO A 121 23.59 9.02 -15.81
CA PRO A 121 23.00 7.76 -15.39
C PRO A 121 21.48 7.87 -15.29
N THR A 122 20.79 6.76 -15.47
CA THR A 122 19.39 6.60 -15.11
C THR A 122 19.33 6.08 -13.69
N VAL A 123 18.68 6.82 -12.81
CA VAL A 123 18.46 6.43 -11.40
C VAL A 123 16.97 6.22 -11.20
N VAL A 124 16.61 5.10 -10.58
CA VAL A 124 15.24 4.78 -10.19
C VAL A 124 15.20 4.58 -8.69
N VAL A 125 14.36 5.35 -8.00
CA VAL A 125 14.12 5.24 -6.56
C VAL A 125 12.68 4.84 -6.31
N ARG A 126 12.48 3.74 -5.57
CA ARG A 126 11.16 3.25 -5.19
C ARG A 126 11.10 3.02 -3.69
N MET A 127 10.01 3.39 -3.06
CA MET A 127 9.72 3.01 -1.68
C MET A 127 9.32 1.53 -1.66
N SER A 128 9.99 0.72 -0.82
CA SER A 128 9.78 -0.73 -0.73
C SER A 128 8.91 -1.14 0.45
N GLY A 129 8.65 -0.24 1.40
CA GLY A 129 8.15 -0.54 2.73
C GLY A 129 6.69 -0.21 3.01
N PHE A 130 5.78 -0.23 2.04
CA PHE A 130 4.35 -0.05 2.34
C PHE A 130 3.82 -1.25 3.11
N LYS A 131 3.73 -1.14 4.45
CA LYS A 131 3.04 -2.12 5.30
C LYS A 131 1.62 -1.65 5.52
N ILE A 132 0.66 -2.41 5.01
CA ILE A 132 -0.76 -2.21 5.32
C ILE A 132 -1.09 -3.14 6.49
N SER A 133 -1.39 -2.58 7.66
CA SER A 133 -1.90 -3.34 8.80
C SER A 133 -3.42 -3.36 8.72
N VAL A 134 -4.00 -4.53 8.45
CA VAL A 134 -5.45 -4.73 8.56
C VAL A 134 -5.76 -5.11 9.99
N LEU A 135 -6.40 -4.22 10.74
CA LEU A 135 -6.89 -4.46 12.09
C LEU A 135 -8.39 -4.76 11.99
N GLY A 136 -8.79 -5.96 12.37
CA GLY A 136 -10.18 -6.38 12.38
C GLY A 136 -10.31 -7.84 12.79
N GLU A 137 -11.48 -8.22 13.30
CA GLU A 137 -11.83 -9.64 13.48
C GLU A 137 -12.12 -10.25 12.09
N VAL A 138 -11.43 -11.35 11.77
CA VAL A 138 -11.66 -12.21 10.61
C VAL A 138 -12.32 -13.49 11.05
#